data_6630fa0f20d9ad5639496c4bc6edbbdc
#
_entry.id   6630fa0f20d9ad5639496c4bc6edbbdc
#
_cell.length_a   1.000
_cell.length_b   1.000
_cell.length_c   1.000
_cell.angle_alpha   90.00
_cell.angle_beta   90.00
_cell.angle_gamma   90.00
#
_symmetry.space_group_name_H-M   'P 1'
#
loop_
_entity.id
_entity.type
_entity.pdbx_description
1 polymer ?
#
loop_
_entity_poly.entity_id
_entity_poly.type
_entity_poly.pdbx_seq_one_letter_code
_entity_poly.pdbx_strand_id
1 'polypeptide(L)'
;AYMRGRTLDNAYIVLDEAQNTTPAQMKMFLTRIGFGSKAIITGDLSQKDLPFETRSGLEVALMVIKNIEEISVCHLTSLDVVRHPLVQKIVNAYEVYEEKQNRQKKRSDQTKHEISDSKRYGDNRNNKRKR
;
A
#
# COMPACT_ATOMS: atom_id res chain seq x y z
N ALA A 1 -9.59 8.31 16.54
CA ALA A 1 -9.77 8.41 17.99
C ALA A 1 -8.87 7.41 18.70
N TYR A 2 -8.08 7.90 19.63
CA TYR A 2 -7.18 7.03 20.39
C TYR A 2 -7.98 6.15 21.34
N MET A 3 -7.95 4.84 21.13
CA MET A 3 -8.61 3.83 21.98
C MET A 3 -7.79 3.50 23.24
N ARG A 4 -6.86 4.39 23.69
CA ARG A 4 -6.03 4.15 24.87
C ARG A 4 -6.90 4.03 26.12
N GLY A 5 -6.60 3.04 26.99
CA GLY A 5 -7.28 2.83 28.26
C GLY A 5 -8.68 2.21 28.17
N ARG A 6 -9.10 1.72 26.99
CA ARG A 6 -10.37 0.99 26.83
C ARG A 6 -10.11 -0.46 26.49
N THR A 7 -10.89 -1.36 27.06
CA THR A 7 -11.02 -2.77 26.66
C THR A 7 -12.39 -2.95 26.04
N LEU A 8 -12.46 -3.70 24.95
CA LEU A 8 -13.68 -3.97 24.24
C LEU A 8 -14.13 -5.38 24.56
N ASP A 9 -15.00 -5.52 25.55
CA ASP A 9 -15.55 -6.80 26.01
C ASP A 9 -16.90 -7.10 25.34
N ASN A 10 -17.20 -8.38 25.15
CA ASN A 10 -18.47 -8.88 24.60
C ASN A 10 -18.92 -8.18 23.31
N ALA A 11 -17.98 -7.96 22.38
CA ALA A 11 -18.20 -7.17 21.18
C ALA A 11 -17.70 -7.88 19.91
N TYR A 12 -18.37 -7.64 18.79
CA TYR A 12 -17.81 -7.84 17.47
C TYR A 12 -17.12 -6.56 17.01
N ILE A 13 -15.85 -6.65 16.68
CA ILE A 13 -15.00 -5.51 16.36
C ILE A 13 -14.47 -5.68 14.94
N VAL A 14 -14.75 -4.73 14.05
CA VAL A 14 -14.26 -4.75 12.68
C VAL A 14 -13.23 -3.64 12.49
N LEU A 15 -12.05 -4.01 12.02
CA LEU A 15 -11.02 -3.08 11.54
C LEU A 15 -10.88 -3.29 10.03
N ASP A 16 -11.41 -2.34 9.28
CA ASP A 16 -11.32 -2.33 7.83
C ASP A 16 -10.13 -1.48 7.35
N GLU A 17 -9.65 -1.72 6.12
CA GLU A 17 -8.50 -1.03 5.51
C GLU A 17 -7.23 -1.05 6.41
N ALA A 18 -7.02 -2.18 7.09
CA ALA A 18 -6.00 -2.32 8.11
C ALA A 18 -4.56 -2.15 7.58
N GLN A 19 -4.34 -2.30 6.26
CA GLN A 19 -3.04 -2.04 5.63
C GLN A 19 -2.58 -0.58 5.80
N ASN A 20 -3.53 0.35 6.03
CA ASN A 20 -3.25 1.78 6.23
C ASN A 20 -2.96 2.15 7.69
N THR A 21 -2.93 1.18 8.60
CA THR A 21 -2.50 1.40 9.98
C THR A 21 -0.97 1.34 10.10
N THR A 22 -0.43 2.12 11.04
CA THR A 22 0.97 1.94 11.47
C THR A 22 1.11 0.73 12.40
N PRO A 23 2.31 0.15 12.59
CA PRO A 23 2.53 -0.94 13.55
C PRO A 23 2.09 -0.60 14.98
N ALA A 24 2.29 0.64 15.40
CA ALA A 24 1.87 1.11 16.73
C ALA A 24 0.34 1.16 16.87
N GLN A 25 -0.37 1.60 15.82
CA GLN A 25 -1.84 1.63 15.78
C GLN A 25 -2.41 0.22 15.78
N MET A 26 -1.86 -0.69 14.97
CA MET A 26 -2.28 -2.09 14.93
C MET A 26 -2.06 -2.78 16.29
N LYS A 27 -0.89 -2.64 16.88
CA LYS A 27 -0.61 -3.18 18.23
C LYS A 27 -1.59 -2.62 19.25
N MET A 28 -1.85 -1.31 19.22
CA MET A 28 -2.81 -0.68 20.12
C MET A 28 -4.22 -1.28 19.95
N PHE A 29 -4.67 -1.50 18.72
CA PHE A 29 -5.96 -2.09 18.41
C PHE A 29 -6.06 -3.52 18.94
N LEU A 30 -5.12 -4.39 18.58
CA LEU A 30 -5.09 -5.80 18.95
C LEU A 30 -5.09 -6.00 20.49
N THR A 31 -4.43 -5.11 21.23
CA THR A 31 -4.36 -5.16 22.69
C THR A 31 -5.61 -4.59 23.40
N ARG A 32 -6.65 -4.21 22.67
CA ARG A 32 -7.94 -3.73 23.21
C ARG A 32 -9.05 -4.77 23.13
N ILE A 33 -8.80 -5.88 22.47
CA ILE A 33 -9.76 -6.99 22.38
C ILE A 33 -9.88 -7.60 23.78
N GLY A 34 -11.10 -7.56 24.32
CA GLY A 34 -11.42 -8.05 25.65
C GLY A 34 -12.11 -9.40 25.61
N PHE A 35 -12.52 -9.86 26.80
CA PHE A 35 -13.18 -11.15 26.96
C PHE A 35 -14.53 -11.20 26.23
N GLY A 36 -14.83 -12.35 25.62
CA GLY A 36 -16.06 -12.56 24.90
C GLY A 36 -16.17 -11.79 23.57
N SER A 37 -15.09 -11.14 23.13
CA SER A 37 -15.07 -10.36 21.89
C SER A 37 -14.45 -11.13 20.75
N LYS A 38 -14.91 -10.82 19.52
CA LYS A 38 -14.33 -11.31 18.27
C LYS A 38 -13.91 -10.14 17.40
N ALA A 39 -12.64 -10.12 17.01
CA ALA A 39 -12.12 -9.14 16.06
C ALA A 39 -12.06 -9.73 14.65
N ILE A 40 -12.49 -8.93 13.69
CA ILE A 40 -12.38 -9.19 12.25
C ILE A 40 -11.53 -8.06 11.67
N ILE A 41 -10.42 -8.42 11.05
CA ILE A 41 -9.48 -7.45 10.47
C ILE A 41 -9.42 -7.72 8.99
N THR A 42 -9.73 -6.71 8.18
CA THR A 42 -9.66 -6.78 6.72
C THR A 42 -8.64 -5.81 6.19
N GLY A 43 -8.04 -6.13 5.05
CA GLY A 43 -7.11 -5.24 4.39
C GLY A 43 -6.47 -5.87 3.15
N ASP A 44 -6.00 -5.00 2.29
CA ASP A 44 -5.29 -5.37 1.06
C ASP A 44 -3.88 -4.74 1.07
N LEU A 45 -2.86 -5.58 1.19
CA LEU A 45 -1.46 -5.14 1.24
C LEU A 45 -0.98 -4.50 -0.07
N SER A 46 -1.69 -4.73 -1.20
CA SER A 46 -1.39 -4.10 -2.48
C SER A 46 -1.90 -2.65 -2.57
N GLN A 47 -2.89 -2.28 -1.73
CA GLN A 47 -3.53 -0.96 -1.70
C GLN A 47 -3.09 -0.11 -0.49
N LYS A 48 -1.78 -0.04 -0.27
CA LYS A 48 -1.21 0.69 0.86
C LYS A 48 -1.02 2.18 0.53
N ASP A 49 -1.68 3.06 1.30
CA ASP A 49 -1.61 4.53 1.18
C ASP A 49 -0.63 5.19 2.18
N LEU A 50 0.15 4.40 2.88
CA LEU A 50 1.16 4.90 3.83
C LEU A 50 2.37 5.51 3.09
N PRO A 51 3.10 6.46 3.70
CA PRO A 51 4.36 6.94 3.17
C PRO A 51 5.32 5.79 2.85
N PHE A 52 6.12 5.92 1.79
CA PHE A 52 6.96 4.85 1.22
C PHE A 52 7.83 4.11 2.24
N GLU A 53 8.35 4.81 3.24
CA GLU A 53 9.21 4.23 4.28
C GLU A 53 8.44 3.61 5.45
N THR A 54 7.12 3.77 5.50
CA THR A 54 6.31 3.29 6.63
C THR A 54 5.82 1.88 6.36
N ARG A 55 6.19 0.95 7.24
CA ARG A 55 5.63 -0.41 7.19
C ARG A 55 4.16 -0.40 7.59
N SER A 56 3.36 -1.21 6.91
CA SER A 56 1.96 -1.43 7.28
C SER A 56 1.86 -2.18 8.62
N GLY A 57 0.95 -1.72 9.47
CA GLY A 57 0.62 -2.41 10.72
C GLY A 57 0.06 -3.80 10.48
N LEU A 58 -0.74 -3.99 9.43
CA LEU A 58 -1.25 -5.30 9.02
C LEU A 58 -0.12 -6.26 8.63
N GLU A 59 0.84 -5.79 7.83
CA GLU A 59 2.00 -6.58 7.43
C GLU A 59 2.81 -7.07 8.64
N VAL A 60 3.09 -6.17 9.57
CA VAL A 60 3.81 -6.50 10.81
C VAL A 60 2.99 -7.43 11.70
N ALA A 61 1.68 -7.20 11.82
CA ALA A 61 0.81 -8.07 12.59
C ALA A 61 0.84 -9.51 12.07
N LEU A 62 0.68 -9.72 10.76
CA LEU A 62 0.72 -11.04 10.14
C LEU A 62 2.02 -11.82 10.44
N MET A 63 3.15 -11.12 10.52
CA MET A 63 4.43 -11.74 10.90
C MET A 63 4.47 -12.13 12.38
N VAL A 64 3.93 -11.27 13.26
CA VAL A 64 4.01 -11.44 14.71
C VAL A 64 3.03 -12.51 15.22
N ILE A 65 1.79 -12.55 14.65
CA ILE A 65 0.72 -13.44 15.11
C ILE A 65 0.76 -14.84 14.50
N LYS A 66 1.71 -15.10 13.62
CA LYS A 66 1.78 -16.33 12.81
C LYS A 66 1.65 -17.64 13.61
N ASN A 67 2.10 -17.65 14.87
CA ASN A 67 2.12 -18.85 15.71
C ASN A 67 1.06 -18.79 16.84
N ILE A 68 0.05 -17.95 16.72
CA ILE A 68 -1.04 -17.86 17.70
C ILE A 68 -2.21 -18.67 17.16
N GLU A 69 -2.50 -19.81 17.80
CA GLU A 69 -3.49 -20.80 17.33
C GLU A 69 -4.92 -20.26 17.31
N GLU A 70 -5.23 -19.30 18.18
CA GLU A 70 -6.56 -18.68 18.28
C GLU A 70 -6.85 -17.67 17.16
N ILE A 71 -5.86 -17.39 16.30
CA ILE A 71 -5.98 -16.43 15.20
C ILE A 71 -5.95 -17.15 13.86
N SER A 72 -7.03 -17.03 13.10
CA SER A 72 -7.10 -17.53 11.74
C SER A 72 -6.81 -16.46 10.72
N VAL A 73 -5.98 -16.74 9.74
CA VAL A 73 -5.69 -15.87 8.60
C VAL A 73 -6.27 -16.47 7.34
N CYS A 74 -7.19 -15.75 6.70
CA CYS A 74 -7.80 -16.11 5.44
C CYS A 74 -7.24 -15.23 4.31
N HIS A 75 -6.70 -15.85 3.27
CA HIS A 75 -6.24 -15.15 2.08
C HIS A 75 -7.30 -15.26 0.98
N LEU A 76 -7.79 -14.10 0.53
CA LEU A 76 -8.68 -14.01 -0.62
C LEU A 76 -7.87 -13.71 -1.88
N THR A 77 -8.32 -14.24 -2.99
CA THR A 77 -7.69 -14.09 -4.31
C THR A 77 -8.64 -13.38 -5.27
N SER A 78 -8.17 -13.05 -6.46
CA SER A 78 -9.02 -12.48 -7.52
C SER A 78 -10.20 -13.38 -7.90
N LEU A 79 -10.13 -14.69 -7.63
CA LEU A 79 -11.21 -15.64 -7.87
C LEU A 79 -12.37 -15.50 -6.87
N ASP A 80 -12.08 -14.95 -5.69
CA ASP A 80 -13.07 -14.74 -4.61
C ASP A 80 -13.83 -13.41 -4.79
N VAL A 81 -13.38 -12.59 -5.74
CA VAL A 81 -13.98 -11.28 -5.98
C VAL A 81 -15.21 -11.39 -6.85
N VAL A 82 -16.40 -11.25 -6.26
CA VAL A 82 -17.67 -11.14 -6.99
C VAL A 82 -17.94 -9.68 -7.28
N ARG A 83 -17.78 -9.26 -8.53
CA ARG A 83 -18.06 -7.90 -8.97
C ARG A 83 -19.15 -7.88 -10.04
N HIS A 84 -19.97 -6.82 -10.00
CA HIS A 84 -20.90 -6.56 -11.10
C HIS A 84 -20.12 -6.41 -12.43
N PRO A 85 -20.56 -7.03 -13.55
CA PRO A 85 -19.84 -7.00 -14.82
C PRO A 85 -19.46 -5.60 -15.32
N LEU A 86 -20.32 -4.61 -15.06
CA LEU A 86 -20.03 -3.21 -15.38
C LEU A 86 -18.84 -2.68 -14.57
N VAL A 87 -18.79 -2.99 -13.25
CA VAL A 87 -17.69 -2.55 -12.39
C VAL A 87 -16.37 -3.13 -12.86
N GLN A 88 -16.34 -4.40 -13.28
CA GLN A 88 -15.14 -5.01 -13.84
C GLN A 88 -14.66 -4.28 -15.12
N LYS A 89 -15.57 -3.89 -16.00
CA LYS A 89 -15.24 -3.10 -17.19
C LYS A 89 -14.67 -1.72 -16.84
N ILE A 90 -15.22 -1.09 -15.81
CA ILE A 90 -14.71 0.21 -15.33
C ILE A 90 -13.30 0.06 -14.78
N VAL A 91 -13.04 -0.92 -13.91
CA VAL A 91 -11.70 -1.17 -13.35
C VAL A 91 -10.68 -1.40 -14.46
N ASN A 92 -10.97 -2.28 -15.41
CA ASN A 92 -10.08 -2.55 -16.54
C ASN A 92 -9.80 -1.28 -17.38
N ALA A 93 -10.79 -0.41 -17.54
CA ALA A 93 -10.61 0.85 -18.27
C ALA A 93 -9.65 1.81 -17.52
N TYR A 94 -9.73 1.88 -16.18
CA TYR A 94 -8.80 2.66 -15.38
C TYR A 94 -7.38 2.09 -15.42
N GLU A 95 -7.21 0.78 -15.31
CA GLU A 95 -5.90 0.12 -15.42
C GLU A 95 -5.20 0.46 -16.74
N VAL A 96 -5.93 0.37 -17.87
CA VAL A 96 -5.40 0.75 -19.19
C VAL A 96 -5.03 2.24 -19.26
N TYR A 97 -5.80 3.11 -18.63
CA TYR A 97 -5.51 4.55 -18.57
C TYR A 97 -4.22 4.82 -17.76
N GLU A 98 -4.09 4.23 -16.59
CA GLU A 98 -2.93 4.39 -15.72
C GLU A 98 -1.64 3.86 -16.36
N GLU A 99 -1.71 2.70 -17.04
CA GLU A 99 -0.58 2.19 -17.81
C GLU A 99 -0.10 3.16 -18.89
N LYS A 100 -1.04 3.79 -19.61
CA LYS A 100 -0.72 4.79 -20.65
C LYS A 100 -0.03 6.02 -20.02
N GLN A 101 -0.54 6.49 -18.91
CA GLN A 101 0.04 7.61 -18.15
C GLN A 101 1.48 7.29 -17.69
N ASN A 102 1.68 6.10 -17.11
CA ASN A 102 2.99 5.67 -16.64
C ASN A 102 4.01 5.50 -17.78
N ARG A 103 3.57 5.02 -18.94
CA ARG A 103 4.42 4.92 -20.16
C ARG A 103 4.80 6.31 -20.68
N GLN A 104 3.88 7.28 -20.63
CA GLN A 104 4.17 8.66 -21.05
C GLN A 104 5.15 9.35 -20.09
N LYS A 105 4.98 9.19 -18.78
CA LYS A 105 5.92 9.72 -17.78
C LYS A 105 7.33 9.16 -17.98
N LYS A 106 7.46 7.84 -18.15
CA LYS A 106 8.78 7.22 -18.39
C LYS A 106 9.45 7.74 -19.66
N ARG A 107 8.70 7.98 -20.74
CA ARG A 107 9.25 8.56 -21.97
C ARG A 107 9.71 10.01 -21.78
N SER A 108 8.92 10.83 -21.09
CA SER A 108 9.29 12.23 -20.82
C SER A 108 10.53 12.36 -19.93
N ASP A 109 10.70 11.45 -18.97
CA ASP A 109 11.86 11.46 -18.09
C ASP A 109 13.12 10.97 -18.81
N GLN A 110 13.03 9.97 -19.68
CA GLN A 110 14.13 9.54 -20.55
C GLN A 110 14.59 10.66 -21.48
N THR A 111 13.64 11.34 -22.14
CA THR A 111 13.97 12.46 -23.04
C THR A 111 14.64 13.62 -22.31
N LYS A 112 14.23 13.92 -21.07
CA LYS A 112 14.88 14.94 -20.25
C LYS A 112 16.30 14.54 -19.84
N HIS A 113 16.55 13.28 -19.56
CA HIS A 113 17.90 12.78 -19.23
C HIS A 113 18.83 12.87 -20.44
N GLU A 114 18.39 12.46 -21.62
CA GLU A 114 19.18 12.54 -22.87
C GLU A 114 19.53 13.98 -23.26
N ILE A 115 18.59 14.93 -23.08
CA ILE A 115 18.83 16.34 -23.35
C ILE A 115 19.83 16.93 -22.33
N SER A 116 19.80 16.50 -21.07
CA SER A 116 20.74 16.97 -20.05
C SER A 116 22.14 16.47 -20.29
N ASP A 117 22.30 15.24 -20.74
CA ASP A 117 23.59 14.64 -21.06
C ASP A 117 24.21 15.23 -22.34
N SER A 118 23.39 15.48 -23.38
CA SER A 118 23.88 16.12 -24.61
C SER A 118 24.37 17.55 -24.37
N LYS A 119 23.76 18.31 -23.47
CA LYS A 119 24.24 19.64 -23.07
C LYS A 119 25.57 19.60 -22.30
N ARG A 120 25.78 18.60 -21.44
CA ARG A 120 27.06 18.43 -20.72
C ARG A 120 28.22 18.08 -21.65
N TYR A 121 27.99 17.30 -22.69
CA TYR A 121 29.03 16.97 -23.67
C TYR A 121 29.33 18.09 -24.68
N GLY A 122 28.34 18.95 -24.97
CA GLY A 122 28.50 20.09 -25.87
C GLY A 122 29.39 21.21 -25.29
N ASP A 123 29.26 21.48 -24.01
CA ASP A 123 30.04 22.55 -23.32
C ASP A 123 31.53 22.21 -23.17
N ASN A 124 31.85 20.92 -23.06
CA ASN A 124 33.24 20.47 -22.89
C ASN A 124 34.08 20.53 -24.20
N ARG A 125 33.45 20.61 -25.38
CA ARG A 125 34.14 20.79 -26.67
C ARG A 125 34.52 22.23 -26.97
N ASN A 126 33.70 23.19 -26.46
CA ASN A 126 33.96 24.62 -26.68
C ASN A 126 35.10 25.17 -25.80
N ASN A 127 35.37 24.54 -24.66
CA ASN A 127 36.40 24.96 -23.74
C ASN A 127 37.82 24.48 -24.15
N LYS A 128 37.95 23.45 -25.05
CA LYS A 128 39.22 22.97 -25.58
C LYS A 128 39.72 23.74 -26.82
N ARG A 129 38.93 24.64 -27.41
CA ARG A 129 39.34 25.46 -28.57
C ARG A 129 39.82 26.88 -28.23
N LYS A 130 39.87 27.20 -26.93
CA LYS A 130 40.33 28.53 -26.44
C LYS A 130 41.61 28.46 -25.62
N ARG A 131 42.45 27.43 -25.84
CA ARG A 131 43.83 27.39 -25.32
C ARG A 131 44.80 27.18 -26.44
#